data_43f243ecb08fa6632fa70b414a64726a
#
_entry.id   43f243ecb08fa6632fa70b414a64726a
#
_cell.length_a   1.000
_cell.length_b   1.000
_cell.length_c   1.000
_cell.angle_alpha   90.00
_cell.angle_beta   90.00
_cell.angle_gamma   90.00
#
_symmetry.space_group_name_H-M   'P 1'
#
loop_
_entity.id
_entity.type
_entity.pdbx_description
1 polymer ?
#
loop_
_entity_poly.entity_id
_entity_poly.type
_entity_poly.pdbx_seq_one_letter_code
_entity_poly.pdbx_strand_id
1 'polypeptide(L)'
;PELVQLALEILNFDFEAEEKLVITRMKKLLEKYDNLDLSIDKEVFAAMLKEYQSKVDKKFLPAMYEKIDTLYNGNIQTYVDSLYATSNITSPKGLKRFLERDTTYNLIEDPVVSLSLDLIVKYYEMNQSISEASEQIEEGERLFNAAMRRMYADRNFYPDANSTMRLSFGTVGGYTPFDGATYDYYTTCLLYTSPSPRDKRQS
;
A
#
# COMPACT_ATOMS: atom_id res chain seq x y z
N PRO A 1 7.21 0.72 2.81
CA PRO A 1 7.99 0.00 3.83
C PRO A 1 7.17 -0.17 5.10
N GLU A 2 7.29 -1.32 5.74
CA GLU A 2 6.49 -1.67 6.92
C GLU A 2 6.86 -0.83 8.15
N LEU A 3 8.13 -0.45 8.26
CA LEU A 3 8.58 0.43 9.34
C LEU A 3 7.91 1.80 9.30
N VAL A 4 7.71 2.38 8.12
CA VAL A 4 6.98 3.65 7.97
C VAL A 4 5.51 3.48 8.38
N GLN A 5 4.88 2.36 8.01
CA GLN A 5 3.51 2.06 8.43
C GLN A 5 3.41 1.89 9.95
N LEU A 6 4.39 1.23 10.56
CA LEU A 6 4.48 1.09 12.02
C LEU A 6 4.61 2.47 12.69
N ALA A 7 5.47 3.35 12.16
CA ALA A 7 5.61 4.73 12.66
C ALA A 7 4.29 5.51 12.60
N LEU A 8 3.52 5.35 11.50
CA LEU A 8 2.22 5.98 11.36
C LEU A 8 1.18 5.44 12.34
N GLU A 9 1.18 4.14 12.58
CA GLU A 9 0.30 3.53 13.59
C GLU A 9 0.65 4.02 14.99
N ILE A 10 1.94 4.19 15.29
CA ILE A 10 2.42 4.77 16.56
C ILE A 10 1.97 6.23 16.72
N LEU A 11 2.08 7.05 15.66
CA LEU A 11 1.63 8.45 15.67
C LEU A 11 0.12 8.59 15.90
N ASN A 12 -0.67 7.67 15.36
CA ASN A 12 -2.12 7.65 15.51
C ASN A 12 -2.60 6.84 16.72
N PHE A 13 -1.68 6.46 17.62
CA PHE A 13 -2.03 5.65 18.75
C PHE A 13 -2.73 6.48 19.85
N ASP A 14 -4.00 6.18 20.08
CA ASP A 14 -4.81 6.85 21.08
C ASP A 14 -4.73 6.10 22.43
N PHE A 15 -4.03 6.68 23.38
CA PHE A 15 -3.91 6.17 24.74
C PHE A 15 -5.10 6.54 25.63
N GLU A 16 -5.94 7.49 25.22
CA GLU A 16 -7.11 7.93 25.98
C GLU A 16 -8.37 7.12 25.65
N ALA A 17 -8.25 6.18 24.69
CA ALA A 17 -9.34 5.28 24.34
C ALA A 17 -9.66 4.31 25.50
N GLU A 18 -10.78 3.58 25.37
CA GLU A 18 -11.18 2.54 26.31
C GLU A 18 -10.03 1.53 26.55
N GLU A 19 -9.73 1.20 27.81
CA GLU A 19 -8.60 0.36 28.23
C GLU A 19 -8.48 -0.95 27.43
N LYS A 20 -9.60 -1.63 27.20
CA LYS A 20 -9.65 -2.87 26.41
C LYS A 20 -9.20 -2.64 24.96
N LEU A 21 -9.54 -1.49 24.38
CA LEU A 21 -9.15 -1.11 23.03
C LEU A 21 -7.65 -0.79 22.97
N VAL A 22 -7.14 -0.08 23.97
CA VAL A 22 -5.72 0.25 24.09
C VAL A 22 -4.90 -1.04 24.16
N ILE A 23 -5.25 -1.97 25.05
CA ILE A 23 -4.56 -3.26 25.18
C ILE A 23 -4.59 -4.06 23.87
N THR A 24 -5.74 -4.06 23.17
CA THR A 24 -5.87 -4.77 21.90
C THR A 24 -4.97 -4.15 20.80
N ARG A 25 -4.91 -2.83 20.74
CA ARG A 25 -4.04 -2.11 19.79
C ARG A 25 -2.56 -2.32 20.11
N MET A 26 -2.17 -2.29 21.39
CA MET A 26 -0.81 -2.61 21.83
C MET A 26 -0.36 -4.01 21.39
N LYS A 27 -1.20 -5.01 21.57
CA LYS A 27 -0.91 -6.39 21.12
C LYS A 27 -0.71 -6.47 19.61
N LYS A 28 -1.59 -5.86 18.84
CA LYS A 28 -1.46 -5.82 17.37
C LYS A 28 -0.17 -5.12 16.91
N LEU A 29 0.20 -4.04 17.56
CA LEU A 29 1.43 -3.31 17.25
C LEU A 29 2.67 -4.15 17.54
N LEU A 30 2.69 -4.89 18.66
CA LEU A 30 3.78 -5.82 18.99
C LEU A 30 3.84 -6.99 18.02
N GLU A 31 2.71 -7.63 17.68
CA GLU A 31 2.66 -8.69 16.66
C GLU A 31 3.20 -8.21 15.31
N LYS A 32 2.84 -7.00 14.90
CA LYS A 32 3.33 -6.42 13.64
C LYS A 32 4.83 -6.19 13.70
N TYR A 33 5.32 -5.68 14.83
CA TYR A 33 6.76 -5.49 15.05
C TYR A 33 7.53 -6.81 15.03
N ASP A 34 7.03 -7.85 15.71
CA ASP A 34 7.68 -9.16 15.78
C ASP A 34 7.76 -9.87 14.41
N ASN A 35 6.83 -9.57 13.51
CA ASN A 35 6.83 -10.10 12.14
C ASN A 35 7.63 -9.25 11.15
N LEU A 36 8.15 -8.09 11.57
CA LEU A 36 8.88 -7.17 10.72
C LEU A 36 10.33 -7.63 10.52
N ASP A 37 10.69 -7.99 9.29
CA ASP A 37 12.09 -8.20 8.92
C ASP A 37 12.74 -6.86 8.52
N LEU A 38 13.42 -6.26 9.50
CA LEU A 38 14.08 -4.95 9.32
C LEU A 38 15.15 -4.96 8.22
N SER A 39 15.77 -6.11 7.93
CA SER A 39 16.81 -6.19 6.89
C SER A 39 16.18 -6.12 5.50
N ILE A 40 15.11 -6.86 5.29
CA ILE A 40 14.35 -6.84 4.03
C ILE A 40 13.66 -5.49 3.85
N ASP A 41 12.98 -4.99 4.90
CA ASP A 41 12.25 -3.72 4.84
C ASP A 41 13.18 -2.55 4.49
N LYS A 42 14.38 -2.54 5.01
CA LYS A 42 15.42 -1.55 4.71
C LYS A 42 15.82 -1.54 3.24
N GLU A 43 16.05 -2.70 2.64
CA GLU A 43 16.38 -2.82 1.21
C GLU A 43 15.23 -2.38 0.32
N VAL A 44 14.01 -2.83 0.65
CA VAL A 44 12.78 -2.42 -0.04
C VAL A 44 12.59 -0.91 0.04
N PHE A 45 12.82 -0.33 1.23
CA PHE A 45 12.65 1.11 1.41
C PHE A 45 13.65 1.92 0.57
N ALA A 46 14.94 1.53 0.57
CA ALA A 46 15.93 2.19 -0.26
C ALA A 46 15.61 2.11 -1.76
N ALA A 47 15.12 0.96 -2.23
CA ALA A 47 14.68 0.77 -3.61
C ALA A 47 13.47 1.66 -3.95
N MET A 48 12.47 1.73 -3.06
CA MET A 48 11.29 2.59 -3.23
C MET A 48 11.66 4.07 -3.28
N LEU A 49 12.57 4.53 -2.43
CA LEU A 49 13.02 5.92 -2.45
C LEU A 49 13.75 6.28 -3.76
N LYS A 50 14.59 5.39 -4.29
CA LYS A 50 15.24 5.58 -5.59
C LYS A 50 14.23 5.70 -6.72
N GLU A 51 13.24 4.81 -6.73
CA GLU A 51 12.18 4.80 -7.74
C GLU A 51 11.32 6.07 -7.64
N TYR A 52 10.95 6.47 -6.43
CA TYR A 52 10.20 7.70 -6.18
C TYR A 52 10.94 8.94 -6.69
N GLN A 53 12.24 9.07 -6.36
CA GLN A 53 13.07 10.18 -6.84
C GLN A 53 13.16 10.24 -8.36
N SER A 54 13.19 9.08 -9.03
CA SER A 54 13.34 9.00 -10.48
C SER A 54 12.07 9.34 -11.27
N LYS A 55 10.89 9.10 -10.67
CA LYS A 55 9.61 9.18 -11.38
C LYS A 55 8.75 10.38 -10.98
N VAL A 56 8.98 10.95 -9.79
CA VAL A 56 8.14 12.04 -9.27
C VAL A 56 8.77 13.39 -9.60
N ASP A 57 7.93 14.35 -9.98
CA ASP A 57 8.36 15.73 -10.23
C ASP A 57 9.03 16.31 -8.97
N LYS A 58 10.13 17.01 -9.16
CA LYS A 58 10.94 17.59 -8.07
C LYS A 58 10.13 18.42 -7.06
N LYS A 59 9.08 19.09 -7.51
CA LYS A 59 8.19 19.89 -6.63
C LYS A 59 7.45 19.07 -5.58
N PHE A 60 7.26 17.76 -5.86
CA PHE A 60 6.58 16.85 -4.96
C PHE A 60 7.55 15.96 -4.16
N LEU A 61 8.85 16.14 -4.31
CA LEU A 61 9.81 15.41 -3.51
C LEU A 61 9.80 15.94 -2.06
N PRO A 62 9.73 15.06 -1.04
CA PRO A 62 9.86 15.43 0.36
C PRO A 62 11.24 16.04 0.68
N ALA A 63 11.29 16.86 1.74
CA ALA A 63 12.51 17.55 2.17
C ALA A 63 13.68 16.61 2.51
N MET A 64 13.40 15.34 2.79
CA MET A 64 14.44 14.35 3.06
C MET A 64 15.42 14.19 1.89
N TYR A 65 15.01 14.43 0.62
CA TYR A 65 15.93 14.32 -0.53
C TYR A 65 17.01 15.40 -0.50
N GLU A 66 16.71 16.61 -0.01
CA GLU A 66 17.70 17.65 0.22
C GLU A 66 18.72 17.21 1.30
N LYS A 67 18.25 16.53 2.36
CA LYS A 67 19.14 15.94 3.38
C LYS A 67 20.00 14.83 2.80
N ILE A 68 19.45 13.97 1.93
CA ILE A 68 20.21 12.90 1.25
C ILE A 68 21.31 13.51 0.40
N ASP A 69 21.02 14.55 -0.37
CA ASP A 69 21.99 15.19 -1.25
C ASP A 69 23.09 15.91 -0.46
N THR A 70 22.73 16.62 0.61
CA THR A 70 23.68 17.45 1.36
C THR A 70 24.52 16.67 2.37
N LEU A 71 23.90 15.72 3.11
CA LEU A 71 24.56 15.00 4.22
C LEU A 71 25.09 13.63 3.82
N TYR A 72 24.50 13.03 2.79
CA TYR A 72 24.83 11.66 2.36
C TYR A 72 25.36 11.60 0.92
N ASN A 73 25.71 12.76 0.31
CA ASN A 73 26.24 12.86 -1.06
C ASN A 73 25.34 12.15 -2.10
N GLY A 74 24.01 12.24 -1.95
CA GLY A 74 23.05 11.58 -2.82
C GLY A 74 22.90 10.06 -2.60
N ASN A 75 23.58 9.49 -1.60
CA ASN A 75 23.52 8.05 -1.35
C ASN A 75 22.32 7.67 -0.48
N ILE A 76 21.22 7.25 -1.14
CA ILE A 76 19.98 6.83 -0.50
C ILE A 76 20.19 5.63 0.43
N GLN A 77 21.04 4.67 0.05
CA GLN A 77 21.28 3.48 0.88
C GLN A 77 21.90 3.86 2.22
N THR A 78 22.93 4.70 2.20
CA THR A 78 23.60 5.18 3.43
C THR A 78 22.66 5.97 4.32
N TYR A 79 21.77 6.79 3.72
CA TYR A 79 20.72 7.48 4.46
C TYR A 79 19.76 6.50 5.16
N VAL A 80 19.25 5.52 4.43
CA VAL A 80 18.34 4.51 4.98
C VAL A 80 19.03 3.68 6.07
N ASP A 81 20.28 3.28 5.86
CA ASP A 81 21.09 2.56 6.88
C ASP A 81 21.20 3.36 8.17
N SER A 82 21.50 4.65 8.06
CA SER A 82 21.57 5.57 9.20
C SER A 82 20.22 5.71 9.91
N LEU A 83 19.14 5.83 9.13
CA LEU A 83 17.78 5.99 9.66
C LEU A 83 17.36 4.78 10.51
N TYR A 84 17.62 3.56 10.00
CA TYR A 84 17.29 2.32 10.74
C TYR A 84 18.20 2.11 11.95
N ALA A 85 19.43 2.57 11.90
CA ALA A 85 20.38 2.45 13.02
C ALA A 85 20.10 3.43 14.16
N THR A 86 19.53 4.60 13.86
CA THR A 86 19.34 5.68 14.84
C THR A 86 17.92 5.77 15.39
N SER A 87 16.94 5.18 14.72
CA SER A 87 15.55 5.18 15.18
C SER A 87 15.34 4.26 16.39
N ASN A 88 14.65 4.75 17.39
CA ASN A 88 14.29 3.96 18.56
C ASN A 88 13.21 2.92 18.26
N ILE A 89 12.28 3.21 17.35
CA ILE A 89 11.20 2.28 17.03
C ILE A 89 11.66 1.03 16.27
N THR A 90 12.91 1.00 15.79
CA THR A 90 13.53 -0.21 15.23
C THR A 90 14.02 -1.20 16.28
N SER A 91 13.91 -0.88 17.57
CA SER A 91 14.32 -1.75 18.66
C SER A 91 13.17 -2.11 19.59
N PRO A 92 13.13 -3.36 20.12
CA PRO A 92 12.11 -3.76 21.09
C PRO A 92 12.09 -2.85 22.32
N LYS A 93 13.27 -2.38 22.75
CA LYS A 93 13.43 -1.48 23.87
C LYS A 93 12.79 -0.10 23.62
N GLY A 94 12.97 0.44 22.43
CA GLY A 94 12.39 1.74 22.06
C GLY A 94 10.88 1.67 21.93
N LEU A 95 10.36 0.60 21.29
CA LEU A 95 8.92 0.35 21.23
C LEU A 95 8.29 0.19 22.61
N LYS A 96 8.97 -0.51 23.52
CA LYS A 96 8.53 -0.65 24.90
C LYS A 96 8.45 0.69 25.64
N ARG A 97 9.44 1.56 25.49
CA ARG A 97 9.42 2.93 26.07
C ARG A 97 8.22 3.73 25.58
N PHE A 98 7.90 3.64 24.29
CA PHE A 98 6.70 4.26 23.75
C PHE A 98 5.42 3.72 24.42
N LEU A 99 5.28 2.39 24.52
CA LEU A 99 4.09 1.75 25.09
C LEU A 99 3.95 2.04 26.61
N GLU A 100 5.06 2.22 27.32
CA GLU A 100 5.10 2.60 28.74
C GLU A 100 4.91 4.11 28.97
N ARG A 101 4.68 4.90 27.91
CA ARG A 101 4.52 6.36 27.97
C ARG A 101 5.72 7.06 28.61
N ASP A 102 6.92 6.62 28.30
CA ASP A 102 8.14 7.26 28.81
C ASP A 102 8.22 8.71 28.36
N THR A 103 7.99 9.65 29.29
CA THR A 103 7.97 11.09 29.01
C THR A 103 9.34 11.67 28.63
N THR A 104 10.42 10.91 28.82
CA THR A 104 11.76 11.31 28.40
C THR A 104 12.02 10.99 26.92
N TYR A 105 11.11 10.26 26.27
CA TYR A 105 11.20 9.91 24.88
C TYR A 105 10.31 10.83 24.03
N ASN A 106 10.95 11.67 23.22
CA ASN A 106 10.24 12.51 22.25
C ASN A 106 10.06 11.75 20.95
N LEU A 107 8.85 11.24 20.74
CA LEU A 107 8.50 10.45 19.55
C LEU A 107 8.70 11.23 18.24
N ILE A 108 8.41 12.54 18.22
CA ILE A 108 8.49 13.39 17.02
C ILE A 108 9.94 13.58 16.56
N GLU A 109 10.89 13.49 17.48
CA GLU A 109 12.32 13.58 17.16
C GLU A 109 12.91 12.27 16.63
N ASP A 110 12.15 11.17 16.70
CA ASP A 110 12.60 9.90 16.11
C ASP A 110 12.74 10.04 14.58
N PRO A 111 13.88 9.67 13.99
CA PRO A 111 14.15 9.88 12.57
C PRO A 111 13.13 9.23 11.62
N VAL A 112 12.63 8.04 11.95
CA VAL A 112 11.63 7.36 11.12
C VAL A 112 10.26 8.00 11.28
N VAL A 113 9.91 8.45 12.47
CA VAL A 113 8.65 9.17 12.73
C VAL A 113 8.65 10.52 12.03
N SER A 114 9.72 11.30 12.15
CA SER A 114 9.89 12.57 11.45
C SER A 114 9.79 12.41 9.93
N LEU A 115 10.46 11.39 9.38
CA LEU A 115 10.34 11.05 7.96
C LEU A 115 8.90 10.69 7.55
N SER A 116 8.22 9.91 8.37
CA SER A 116 6.84 9.50 8.10
C SER A 116 5.90 10.70 8.07
N LEU A 117 6.12 11.70 8.93
CA LEU A 117 5.39 12.97 8.92
C LEU A 117 5.68 13.78 7.64
N ASP A 118 6.95 13.90 7.23
CA ASP A 118 7.32 14.58 5.99
C ASP A 118 6.64 13.96 4.76
N LEU A 119 6.58 12.63 4.71
CA LEU A 119 5.91 11.90 3.63
C LEU A 119 4.40 12.16 3.61
N ILE A 120 3.75 12.16 4.79
CA ILE A 120 2.32 12.45 4.90
C ILE A 120 2.01 13.89 4.47
N VAL A 121 2.76 14.86 4.98
CA VAL A 121 2.55 16.28 4.62
C VAL A 121 2.65 16.44 3.10
N LYS A 122 3.69 15.86 2.49
CA LYS A 122 3.88 15.92 1.04
C LYS A 122 2.76 15.22 0.26
N TYR A 123 2.27 14.10 0.77
CA TYR A 123 1.12 13.40 0.19
C TYR A 123 -0.16 14.27 0.22
N TYR A 124 -0.43 14.96 1.34
CA TYR A 124 -1.57 15.87 1.43
C TYR A 124 -1.43 17.09 0.50
N GLU A 125 -0.24 17.70 0.42
CA GLU A 125 0.03 18.80 -0.52
C GLU A 125 -0.22 18.36 -1.97
N MET A 126 0.24 17.17 -2.34
CA MET A 126 0.01 16.62 -3.68
C MET A 126 -1.49 16.41 -3.93
N ASN A 127 -2.21 15.76 -3.00
CA ASN A 127 -3.64 15.54 -3.14
C ASN A 127 -4.42 16.84 -3.23
N GLN A 128 -4.06 17.85 -2.44
CA GLN A 128 -4.69 19.15 -2.50
C GLN A 128 -4.48 19.80 -3.88
N SER A 129 -3.33 19.63 -4.50
CA SER A 129 -3.03 20.19 -5.82
C SER A 129 -3.87 19.58 -6.96
N ILE A 130 -4.41 18.39 -6.76
CA ILE A 130 -5.23 17.69 -7.75
C ILE A 130 -6.72 17.64 -7.40
N SER A 131 -7.14 18.22 -6.26
CA SER A 131 -8.52 18.12 -5.77
C SER A 131 -9.54 18.69 -6.76
N GLU A 132 -9.26 19.83 -7.36
CA GLU A 132 -10.14 20.46 -8.36
C GLU A 132 -10.30 19.57 -9.60
N ALA A 133 -9.22 18.96 -10.08
CA ALA A 133 -9.27 18.03 -11.20
C ALA A 133 -10.06 16.76 -10.84
N SER A 134 -9.95 16.27 -9.61
CA SER A 134 -10.71 15.12 -9.13
C SER A 134 -12.20 15.41 -9.08
N GLU A 135 -12.61 16.57 -8.60
CA GLU A 135 -14.01 17.01 -8.60
C GLU A 135 -14.58 17.10 -10.03
N GLN A 136 -13.79 17.63 -10.98
CA GLN A 136 -14.19 17.67 -12.39
C GLN A 136 -14.34 16.29 -13.01
N ILE A 137 -13.48 15.34 -12.64
CA ILE A 137 -13.58 13.94 -13.08
C ILE A 137 -14.86 13.30 -12.52
N GLU A 138 -15.14 13.43 -11.23
CA GLU A 138 -16.36 12.88 -10.61
C GLU A 138 -17.63 13.44 -11.25
N GLU A 139 -17.68 14.74 -11.53
CA GLU A 139 -18.80 15.35 -12.24
C GLU A 139 -18.91 14.84 -13.68
N GLY A 140 -17.78 14.69 -14.39
CA GLY A 140 -17.73 14.11 -15.72
C GLY A 140 -18.24 12.68 -15.74
N GLU A 141 -17.84 11.83 -14.82
CA GLU A 141 -18.33 10.46 -14.67
C GLU A 141 -19.82 10.40 -14.39
N ARG A 142 -20.31 11.27 -13.52
CA ARG A 142 -21.74 11.39 -13.21
C ARG A 142 -22.55 11.74 -14.45
N LEU A 143 -22.12 12.74 -15.21
CA LEU A 143 -22.78 13.18 -16.45
C LEU A 143 -22.69 12.11 -17.54
N PHE A 144 -21.56 11.46 -17.69
CA PHE A 144 -21.38 10.35 -18.64
C PHE A 144 -22.32 9.19 -18.35
N ASN A 145 -22.42 8.76 -17.08
CA ASN A 145 -23.33 7.71 -16.67
C ASN A 145 -24.80 8.11 -16.91
N ALA A 146 -25.16 9.36 -16.66
CA ALA A 146 -26.51 9.86 -16.94
C ALA A 146 -26.82 9.85 -18.45
N ALA A 147 -25.87 10.24 -19.28
CA ALA A 147 -26.00 10.20 -20.74
C ALA A 147 -26.14 8.76 -21.25
N MET A 148 -25.30 7.84 -20.77
CA MET A 148 -25.37 6.42 -21.15
C MET A 148 -26.73 5.82 -20.81
N ARG A 149 -27.31 6.11 -19.65
CA ARG A 149 -28.64 5.64 -19.25
C ARG A 149 -29.76 6.22 -20.14
N ARG A 150 -29.59 7.45 -20.63
CA ARG A 150 -30.55 8.05 -21.58
C ARG A 150 -30.42 7.46 -22.99
N MET A 151 -29.19 7.23 -23.46
CA MET A 151 -28.94 6.66 -24.78
C MET A 151 -29.42 5.21 -24.89
N TYR A 152 -29.29 4.44 -23.83
CA TYR A 152 -29.63 3.02 -23.80
C TYR A 152 -30.70 2.75 -22.77
N ALA A 153 -31.88 3.40 -22.93
CA ALA A 153 -32.97 3.34 -21.97
C ALA A 153 -33.48 1.91 -21.69
N ASP A 154 -33.40 1.04 -22.70
CA ASP A 154 -33.84 -0.35 -22.62
C ASP A 154 -32.78 -1.30 -22.02
N ARG A 155 -31.56 -0.78 -21.75
CA ARG A 155 -30.50 -1.59 -21.18
C ARG A 155 -30.50 -1.55 -19.66
N ASN A 156 -30.38 -2.72 -19.05
CA ASN A 156 -30.17 -2.81 -17.61
C ASN A 156 -28.73 -2.47 -17.25
N PHE A 157 -28.54 -1.44 -16.43
CA PHE A 157 -27.27 -1.07 -15.85
C PHE A 157 -27.18 -1.61 -14.44
N TYR A 158 -26.14 -2.37 -14.18
CA TYR A 158 -25.89 -2.89 -12.83
C TYR A 158 -25.41 -1.75 -11.92
N PRO A 159 -25.87 -1.69 -10.66
CA PRO A 159 -25.33 -0.76 -9.68
C PRO A 159 -23.89 -1.12 -9.34
N ASP A 160 -23.13 -0.14 -8.91
CA ASP A 160 -21.80 -0.35 -8.36
C ASP A 160 -21.88 -1.17 -7.05
N ALA A 161 -20.73 -1.68 -6.58
CA ALA A 161 -20.67 -2.49 -5.36
C ALA A 161 -21.06 -1.63 -4.15
N ASN A 162 -22.20 -1.94 -3.53
CA ASN A 162 -22.78 -1.20 -2.42
C ASN A 162 -23.07 -2.11 -1.21
N SER A 163 -22.27 -3.18 -1.04
CA SER A 163 -22.43 -4.19 0.03
C SER A 163 -23.72 -5.02 -0.03
N THR A 164 -24.51 -4.91 -1.10
CA THR A 164 -25.65 -5.80 -1.31
C THR A 164 -25.20 -7.15 -1.84
N MET A 165 -25.94 -8.20 -1.50
CA MET A 165 -25.65 -9.55 -2.00
C MET A 165 -25.80 -9.58 -3.52
N ARG A 166 -24.79 -10.12 -4.21
CA ARG A 166 -24.80 -10.35 -5.66
C ARG A 166 -24.70 -11.85 -5.91
N LEU A 167 -25.55 -12.34 -6.79
CA LEU A 167 -25.54 -13.72 -7.23
C LEU A 167 -25.00 -13.77 -8.66
N SER A 168 -23.92 -14.52 -8.86
CA SER A 168 -23.42 -14.88 -10.18
C SER A 168 -23.84 -16.31 -10.49
N PHE A 169 -24.45 -16.51 -11.63
CA PHE A 169 -24.87 -17.83 -12.08
C PHE A 169 -24.63 -17.96 -13.60
N GLY A 170 -24.53 -19.18 -14.07
CA GLY A 170 -24.35 -19.49 -15.47
C GLY A 170 -24.53 -20.96 -15.75
N THR A 171 -24.59 -21.33 -17.02
CA THR A 171 -24.58 -22.71 -17.47
C THR A 171 -23.15 -23.10 -17.83
N VAL A 172 -22.80 -24.36 -17.52
CA VAL A 172 -21.52 -24.93 -17.97
C VAL A 172 -21.61 -25.17 -19.46
N GLY A 173 -20.69 -24.61 -20.23
CA GLY A 173 -20.68 -24.74 -21.69
C GLY A 173 -19.27 -24.66 -22.26
N GLY A 174 -19.11 -25.12 -23.49
CA GLY A 174 -17.89 -24.97 -24.25
C GLY A 174 -17.67 -23.54 -24.73
N TYR A 175 -16.49 -23.22 -25.21
CA TYR A 175 -16.16 -21.93 -25.81
C TYR A 175 -15.11 -22.09 -26.92
N THR A 176 -15.09 -21.12 -27.84
CA THR A 176 -14.13 -21.06 -28.94
C THR A 176 -13.25 -19.83 -28.76
N PRO A 177 -12.03 -19.99 -28.23
CA PRO A 177 -11.15 -18.85 -27.92
C PRO A 177 -10.55 -18.21 -29.16
N PHE A 178 -10.37 -18.98 -30.25
CA PHE A 178 -9.86 -18.50 -31.54
C PHE A 178 -10.27 -19.47 -32.66
N ASP A 179 -10.11 -19.06 -33.90
CA ASP A 179 -10.46 -19.88 -35.06
C ASP A 179 -9.68 -21.21 -35.07
N GLY A 180 -10.40 -22.30 -35.36
CA GLY A 180 -9.85 -23.66 -35.39
C GLY A 180 -9.68 -24.36 -34.01
N ALA A 181 -10.06 -23.73 -32.87
CA ALA A 181 -10.03 -24.37 -31.58
C ALA A 181 -11.37 -24.21 -30.83
N THR A 182 -11.96 -25.35 -30.48
CA THR A 182 -13.17 -25.45 -29.65
C THR A 182 -12.87 -26.22 -28.40
N TYR A 183 -13.19 -25.67 -27.23
CA TYR A 183 -13.07 -26.34 -25.94
C TYR A 183 -14.44 -26.76 -25.45
N ASP A 184 -14.58 -28.01 -25.09
CA ASP A 184 -15.78 -28.52 -24.46
C ASP A 184 -15.85 -28.10 -22.99
N TYR A 185 -17.02 -28.23 -22.38
CA TYR A 185 -17.25 -27.91 -20.95
C TYR A 185 -16.60 -28.93 -19.99
N TYR A 186 -15.97 -29.97 -20.52
CA TYR A 186 -15.24 -31.00 -19.76
C TYR A 186 -13.87 -31.26 -20.41
N THR A 187 -12.94 -31.77 -19.62
CA THR A 187 -11.62 -32.20 -20.10
C THR A 187 -11.51 -33.73 -20.07
N THR A 188 -10.70 -34.29 -20.97
CA THR A 188 -10.40 -35.72 -20.98
C THR A 188 -9.16 -36.04 -20.16
N CYS A 189 -8.98 -37.29 -19.78
CA CYS A 189 -7.81 -37.78 -19.04
C CYS A 189 -6.47 -37.43 -19.69
N LEU A 190 -6.41 -37.28 -20.99
CA LEU A 190 -5.20 -36.91 -21.74
C LEU A 190 -4.72 -35.49 -21.37
N LEU A 191 -5.62 -34.58 -21.07
CA LEU A 191 -5.28 -33.23 -20.66
C LEU A 191 -4.71 -33.20 -19.22
N TYR A 192 -5.18 -34.07 -18.34
CA TYR A 192 -4.66 -34.22 -16.98
C TYR A 192 -3.31 -34.91 -16.93
N THR A 193 -3.06 -35.85 -17.83
CA THR A 193 -1.84 -36.68 -17.85
C THR A 193 -0.75 -36.11 -18.73
N SER A 194 -1.06 -35.17 -19.61
CA SER A 194 -0.07 -34.48 -20.45
C SER A 194 0.65 -33.41 -19.61
N PRO A 195 1.97 -33.53 -19.35
CA PRO A 195 2.71 -32.54 -18.60
C PRO A 195 2.65 -31.19 -19.30
N SER A 196 2.34 -30.14 -18.55
CA SER A 196 2.32 -28.80 -19.10
C SER A 196 3.74 -28.40 -19.55
N PRO A 197 3.89 -27.48 -20.53
CA PRO A 197 5.21 -26.98 -20.91
C PRO A 197 6.01 -26.36 -19.76
N ARG A 198 5.35 -26.00 -18.65
CA ARG A 198 6.00 -25.54 -17.42
C ARG A 198 6.60 -26.69 -16.61
N ASP A 199 5.98 -27.85 -16.60
CA ASP A 199 6.46 -29.00 -15.83
C ASP A 199 7.76 -29.58 -16.40
N LYS A 200 8.01 -29.40 -17.70
CA LYS A 200 9.25 -29.81 -18.37
C LYS A 200 10.47 -28.96 -18.03
N ARG A 201 10.30 -27.83 -17.36
CA ARG A 201 11.40 -26.94 -16.94
C ARG A 201 11.90 -27.21 -15.51
N GLN A 202 11.27 -28.12 -14.79
CA GLN A 202 11.62 -28.47 -13.40
C GLN A 202 12.27 -29.86 -13.26
N SER A 203 12.54 -30.55 -14.36
CA SER A 203 13.27 -31.83 -14.39
C SER A 203 14.67 -31.68 -14.94
#